data_0bff795668e81fdbd601e54e54ef5ab7
#
_entry.id   0bff795668e81fdbd601e54e54ef5ab7
#
_cell.length_a   1.000
_cell.length_b   1.000
_cell.length_c   1.000
_cell.angle_alpha   90.00
_cell.angle_beta   90.00
_cell.angle_gamma   90.00
#
_symmetry.space_group_name_H-M   'P 1'
#
loop_
_entity.id
_entity.type
_entity.pdbx_description
1 polymer ?
#
loop_
_entity_poly.entity_id
_entity_poly.type
_entity_poly.pdbx_seq_one_letter_code
_entity_poly.pdbx_strand_id
1 'polypeptide(L)'
;PSTSASDKQKIMEALDNLQAGGSTAGGAGIQLAYKIAEKNLVKGGNNRVILCTDGDFNVGVSSPTELESLIESERKSGVFLTVLGYGMGNYKDNKLQTLAQKGNGNHAYIDNLQEANKVLVNEFGGTMYAVAKDVKLQVEFNPNFVNAYRLIGYESRLLNDEDFNDDTKDAGELGAGHTVTALYEIVPVGVNVPVGSVDKLKYQQTKNDVSL
;
A
#
# COMPACT_ATOMS: atom_id res chain seq x y z
N PRO A 1 -5.89 -6.48 -26.84
CA PRO A 1 -7.26 -6.03 -27.15
C PRO A 1 -8.13 -6.07 -25.91
N SER A 2 -9.10 -5.14 -25.83
CA SER A 2 -10.09 -5.16 -24.74
C SER A 2 -10.87 -6.48 -24.78
N THR A 3 -11.01 -7.14 -23.64
CA THR A 3 -11.66 -8.44 -23.51
C THR A 3 -12.65 -8.37 -22.34
N SER A 4 -13.88 -8.85 -22.56
CA SER A 4 -14.86 -8.95 -21.48
C SER A 4 -14.41 -9.96 -20.43
N ALA A 5 -14.65 -9.68 -19.16
CA ALA A 5 -14.37 -10.62 -18.05
C ALA A 5 -15.22 -11.91 -18.15
N SER A 6 -16.31 -11.89 -18.91
CA SER A 6 -17.13 -13.08 -19.21
C SER A 6 -16.48 -14.02 -20.22
N ASP A 7 -15.53 -13.54 -21.02
CA ASP A 7 -14.79 -14.32 -22.01
C ASP A 7 -13.58 -15.02 -21.38
N LYS A 8 -13.86 -15.95 -20.47
CA LYS A 8 -12.85 -16.65 -19.68
C LYS A 8 -11.88 -17.44 -20.53
N GLN A 9 -12.37 -18.07 -21.62
CA GLN A 9 -11.52 -18.88 -22.49
C GLN A 9 -10.42 -18.02 -23.11
N LYS A 10 -10.76 -16.87 -23.67
CA LYS A 10 -9.79 -15.97 -24.29
C LYS A 10 -8.78 -15.39 -23.30
N ILE A 11 -9.22 -15.17 -22.05
CA ILE A 11 -8.32 -14.73 -20.96
C ILE A 11 -7.34 -15.85 -20.62
N MET A 12 -7.82 -17.10 -20.47
CA MET A 12 -6.97 -18.25 -20.16
C MET A 12 -5.97 -18.52 -21.28
N GLU A 13 -6.41 -18.52 -22.54
CA GLU A 13 -5.51 -18.66 -23.70
C GLU A 13 -4.40 -17.59 -23.71
N ALA A 14 -4.72 -16.34 -23.33
CA ALA A 14 -3.73 -15.28 -23.23
C ALA A 14 -2.72 -15.54 -22.12
N LEU A 15 -3.15 -16.09 -20.98
CA LEU A 15 -2.26 -16.46 -19.86
C LEU A 15 -1.38 -17.65 -20.22
N ASP A 16 -1.93 -18.68 -20.87
CA ASP A 16 -1.20 -19.89 -21.30
C ASP A 16 -0.10 -19.58 -22.33
N ASN A 17 -0.27 -18.49 -23.09
CA ASN A 17 0.73 -18.02 -24.05
C ASN A 17 1.87 -17.20 -23.42
N LEU A 18 1.80 -16.88 -22.13
CA LEU A 18 2.90 -16.18 -21.45
C LEU A 18 4.09 -17.12 -21.26
N GLN A 19 5.27 -16.68 -21.67
CA GLN A 19 6.50 -17.43 -21.52
C GLN A 19 7.51 -16.60 -20.74
N ALA A 20 8.22 -17.24 -19.83
CA ALA A 20 9.33 -16.63 -19.13
C ALA A 20 10.53 -16.48 -20.09
N GLY A 21 11.09 -15.27 -20.18
CA GLY A 21 12.26 -15.01 -21.03
C GLY A 21 12.53 -13.53 -21.24
N GLY A 22 13.73 -13.24 -21.71
CA GLY A 22 14.17 -11.87 -21.98
C GLY A 22 14.62 -11.09 -20.74
N SER A 23 14.76 -9.77 -20.90
CA SER A 23 15.09 -8.84 -19.82
C SER A 23 13.84 -8.03 -19.41
N THR A 24 13.76 -7.67 -18.12
CA THR A 24 12.58 -6.98 -17.57
C THR A 24 12.67 -5.48 -17.82
N ALA A 25 12.03 -4.99 -18.87
CA ALA A 25 11.82 -3.56 -19.13
C ALA A 25 10.58 -3.05 -18.35
N GLY A 26 10.62 -3.15 -17.02
CA GLY A 26 9.46 -2.93 -16.16
C GLY A 26 8.85 -1.54 -16.31
N GLY A 27 9.67 -0.48 -16.40
CA GLY A 27 9.19 0.89 -16.61
C GLY A 27 8.42 1.05 -17.92
N ALA A 28 8.92 0.50 -19.01
CA ALA A 28 8.23 0.54 -20.30
C ALA A 28 6.92 -0.25 -20.29
N GLY A 29 6.90 -1.40 -19.60
CA GLY A 29 5.70 -2.20 -19.40
C GLY A 29 4.61 -1.46 -18.61
N ILE A 30 5.00 -0.78 -17.52
CA ILE A 30 4.11 0.05 -16.73
C ILE A 30 3.54 1.19 -17.57
N GLN A 31 4.37 1.93 -18.27
CA GLN A 31 3.93 3.02 -19.17
C GLN A 31 2.93 2.54 -20.23
N LEU A 32 3.22 1.41 -20.86
CA LEU A 32 2.32 0.83 -21.87
C LEU A 32 0.98 0.42 -21.24
N ALA A 33 1.00 -0.17 -20.04
CA ALA A 33 -0.22 -0.57 -19.33
C ALA A 33 -1.09 0.63 -18.98
N TYR A 34 -0.51 1.71 -18.46
CA TYR A 34 -1.23 2.95 -18.17
C TYR A 34 -1.81 3.56 -19.44
N LYS A 35 -1.03 3.68 -20.51
CA LYS A 35 -1.50 4.19 -21.80
C LYS A 35 -2.69 3.39 -22.36
N ILE A 36 -2.68 2.08 -22.18
CA ILE A 36 -3.81 1.21 -22.57
C ILE A 36 -5.02 1.45 -21.67
N ALA A 37 -4.81 1.55 -20.36
CA ALA A 37 -5.87 1.80 -19.39
C ALA A 37 -6.54 3.16 -19.61
N GLU A 38 -5.77 4.21 -19.84
CA GLU A 38 -6.27 5.55 -20.17
C GLU A 38 -7.11 5.58 -21.45
N LYS A 39 -6.64 4.88 -22.50
CA LYS A 39 -7.39 4.76 -23.76
C LYS A 39 -8.74 4.10 -23.58
N ASN A 40 -8.88 3.23 -22.58
CA ASN A 40 -10.09 2.47 -22.28
C ASN A 40 -10.77 2.93 -20.99
N LEU A 41 -10.43 4.11 -20.48
CA LEU A 41 -10.89 4.64 -19.21
C LEU A 41 -12.42 4.72 -19.17
N VAL A 42 -12.99 4.15 -18.12
CA VAL A 42 -14.43 4.20 -17.83
C VAL A 42 -14.67 5.32 -16.81
N LYS A 43 -15.30 6.40 -17.24
CA LYS A 43 -15.61 7.54 -16.35
C LYS A 43 -16.50 7.08 -15.20
N GLY A 44 -16.05 7.34 -13.96
CA GLY A 44 -16.75 6.90 -12.74
C GLY A 44 -16.59 5.40 -12.44
N GLY A 45 -15.83 4.67 -13.27
CA GLY A 45 -15.48 3.28 -13.04
C GLY A 45 -14.18 3.11 -12.26
N ASN A 46 -13.89 1.87 -11.89
CA ASN A 46 -12.62 1.51 -11.27
C ASN A 46 -11.61 1.14 -12.36
N ASN A 47 -10.74 2.10 -12.68
CA ASN A 47 -9.70 1.91 -13.68
C ASN A 47 -8.39 1.54 -12.98
N ARG A 48 -7.84 0.37 -13.31
CA ARG A 48 -6.72 -0.18 -12.55
C ARG A 48 -5.76 -0.97 -13.42
N VAL A 49 -4.47 -0.78 -13.18
CA VAL A 49 -3.39 -1.65 -13.64
C VAL A 49 -3.05 -2.62 -12.52
N ILE A 50 -2.89 -3.89 -12.84
CA ILE A 50 -2.38 -4.90 -11.91
C ILE A 50 -1.01 -5.33 -12.42
N LEU A 51 0.02 -5.02 -11.66
CA LEU A 51 1.40 -5.38 -11.94
C LEU A 51 1.77 -6.66 -11.17
N CYS A 52 2.11 -7.70 -11.91
CA CYS A 52 2.61 -8.97 -11.34
C CYS A 52 4.12 -9.04 -11.58
N THR A 53 4.93 -9.06 -10.52
CA THR A 53 6.39 -8.98 -10.63
C THR A 53 7.10 -9.50 -9.38
N ASP A 54 8.37 -9.85 -9.52
CA ASP A 54 9.28 -10.10 -8.39
C ASP A 54 10.01 -8.82 -7.89
N GLY A 55 9.79 -7.70 -8.56
CA GLY A 55 10.40 -6.41 -8.23
C GLY A 55 11.77 -6.17 -8.86
N ASP A 56 12.25 -7.09 -9.68
CA ASP A 56 13.56 -6.98 -10.33
C ASP A 56 13.43 -6.29 -11.70
N PHE A 57 13.48 -4.95 -11.69
CA PHE A 57 13.41 -4.10 -12.89
C PHE A 57 14.82 -3.78 -13.37
N ASN A 58 15.29 -4.49 -14.39
CA ASN A 58 16.69 -4.48 -14.82
C ASN A 58 16.96 -3.61 -16.05
N VAL A 59 15.93 -3.14 -16.77
CA VAL A 59 16.08 -2.43 -18.04
C VAL A 59 15.18 -1.20 -18.11
N GLY A 60 15.72 -0.11 -18.65
CA GLY A 60 15.00 1.16 -18.84
C GLY A 60 14.87 1.95 -17.54
N VAL A 61 13.68 2.51 -17.29
CA VAL A 61 13.36 3.20 -16.02
C VAL A 61 13.37 2.16 -14.91
N SER A 62 14.46 2.06 -14.19
CA SER A 62 14.73 1.03 -13.18
C SER A 62 15.07 1.59 -11.81
N SER A 63 15.49 2.84 -11.72
CA SER A 63 15.73 3.47 -10.43
C SER A 63 14.42 3.65 -9.65
N PRO A 64 14.42 3.40 -8.33
CA PRO A 64 13.22 3.57 -7.51
C PRO A 64 12.56 4.95 -7.70
N THR A 65 13.35 6.01 -7.63
CA THR A 65 12.88 7.40 -7.75
C THR A 65 12.22 7.70 -9.10
N GLU A 66 12.78 7.18 -10.19
CA GLU A 66 12.20 7.38 -11.53
C GLU A 66 10.88 6.61 -11.69
N LEU A 67 10.81 5.38 -11.16
CA LEU A 67 9.58 4.59 -11.18
C LEU A 67 8.49 5.23 -10.31
N GLU A 68 8.84 5.73 -9.13
CA GLU A 68 7.92 6.46 -8.27
C GLU A 68 7.36 7.69 -8.97
N SER A 69 8.24 8.53 -9.55
CA SER A 69 7.84 9.74 -10.28
C SER A 69 6.93 9.41 -11.48
N LEU A 70 7.24 8.33 -12.19
CA LEU A 70 6.41 7.84 -13.27
C LEU A 70 5.01 7.50 -12.79
N ILE A 71 4.90 6.68 -11.75
CA ILE A 71 3.61 6.23 -11.21
C ILE A 71 2.81 7.39 -10.61
N GLU A 72 3.45 8.30 -9.90
CA GLU A 72 2.81 9.53 -9.39
C GLU A 72 2.25 10.42 -10.50
N SER A 73 2.92 10.47 -11.65
CA SER A 73 2.40 11.16 -12.83
C SER A 73 1.21 10.44 -13.44
N GLU A 74 1.33 9.13 -13.63
CA GLU A 74 0.32 8.31 -14.30
C GLU A 74 -0.99 8.19 -13.47
N ARG A 75 -0.90 8.10 -12.14
CA ARG A 75 -2.10 8.03 -11.28
C ARG A 75 -3.04 9.23 -11.40
N LYS A 76 -2.52 10.40 -11.86
CA LYS A 76 -3.34 11.60 -12.08
C LYS A 76 -4.38 11.42 -13.17
N SER A 77 -4.21 10.42 -14.04
CA SER A 77 -5.21 10.02 -15.03
C SER A 77 -6.46 9.38 -14.43
N GLY A 78 -6.43 9.00 -13.14
CA GLY A 78 -7.49 8.27 -12.47
C GLY A 78 -7.38 6.74 -12.64
N VAL A 79 -6.23 6.26 -13.10
CA VAL A 79 -5.89 4.83 -13.17
C VAL A 79 -5.02 4.48 -11.98
N PHE A 80 -5.42 3.51 -11.17
CA PHE A 80 -4.71 3.06 -9.98
C PHE A 80 -3.79 1.87 -10.28
N LEU A 81 -2.76 1.65 -9.44
CA LEU A 81 -1.81 0.56 -9.59
C LEU A 81 -1.86 -0.39 -8.40
N THR A 82 -2.31 -1.61 -8.63
CA THR A 82 -2.12 -2.72 -7.67
C THR A 82 -0.87 -3.50 -8.03
N VAL A 83 -0.07 -3.84 -7.04
CA VAL A 83 1.17 -4.60 -7.23
C VAL A 83 1.07 -5.92 -6.50
N LEU A 84 1.18 -7.00 -7.26
CA LEU A 84 1.25 -8.37 -6.74
C LEU A 84 2.69 -8.87 -6.90
N GLY A 85 3.31 -9.14 -5.77
CA GLY A 85 4.67 -9.61 -5.72
C GLY A 85 4.74 -11.14 -5.72
N TYR A 86 5.65 -11.69 -6.49
CA TYR A 86 5.89 -13.13 -6.62
C TYR A 86 7.37 -13.45 -6.47
N GLY A 87 7.68 -14.72 -6.22
CA GLY A 87 9.05 -15.21 -6.20
C GLY A 87 9.69 -15.23 -4.81
N MET A 88 10.82 -15.94 -4.72
CA MET A 88 11.65 -16.07 -3.52
C MET A 88 13.09 -15.66 -3.83
N GLY A 89 13.79 -15.14 -2.83
CA GLY A 89 15.21 -14.77 -2.93
C GLY A 89 15.45 -13.31 -3.27
N ASN A 90 15.30 -12.90 -4.50
CA ASN A 90 15.55 -11.49 -4.94
C ASN A 90 14.35 -10.57 -4.81
N TYR A 91 13.31 -10.99 -4.11
CA TYR A 91 12.10 -10.21 -3.92
C TYR A 91 12.37 -8.86 -3.25
N LYS A 92 11.83 -7.77 -3.82
CA LYS A 92 12.05 -6.38 -3.40
C LYS A 92 10.80 -5.79 -2.78
N ASP A 93 10.38 -6.30 -1.63
CA ASP A 93 9.13 -5.93 -0.96
C ASP A 93 8.94 -4.42 -0.80
N ASN A 94 9.92 -3.73 -0.21
CA ASN A 94 9.85 -2.29 0.02
C ASN A 94 9.61 -1.50 -1.28
N LYS A 95 10.24 -1.91 -2.39
CA LYS A 95 10.07 -1.28 -3.68
C LYS A 95 8.64 -1.46 -4.20
N LEU A 96 8.13 -2.68 -4.16
CA LEU A 96 6.79 -2.99 -4.65
C LEU A 96 5.69 -2.32 -3.82
N GLN A 97 5.89 -2.29 -2.50
CA GLN A 97 5.00 -1.58 -1.59
C GLN A 97 4.95 -0.08 -1.89
N THR A 98 6.13 0.55 -2.11
CA THR A 98 6.22 1.96 -2.48
C THR A 98 5.52 2.24 -3.81
N LEU A 99 5.72 1.39 -4.83
CA LEU A 99 5.06 1.57 -6.13
C LEU A 99 3.53 1.49 -6.02
N ALA A 100 3.01 0.56 -5.22
CA ALA A 100 1.57 0.45 -4.98
C ALA A 100 1.01 1.70 -4.27
N GLN A 101 1.70 2.18 -3.22
CA GLN A 101 1.33 3.42 -2.51
C GLN A 101 1.30 4.62 -3.44
N LYS A 102 2.37 4.81 -4.23
CA LYS A 102 2.46 5.93 -5.20
C LYS A 102 1.39 5.83 -6.30
N GLY A 103 0.89 4.64 -6.57
CA GLY A 103 -0.17 4.37 -7.55
C GLY A 103 -1.58 4.33 -7.00
N ASN A 104 -1.81 4.75 -5.74
CA ASN A 104 -3.12 4.68 -5.05
C ASN A 104 -3.73 3.29 -5.14
N GLY A 105 -2.93 2.27 -4.90
CA GLY A 105 -3.36 0.88 -4.97
C GLY A 105 -2.82 0.04 -3.83
N ASN A 106 -3.06 -1.25 -3.92
CA ASN A 106 -2.71 -2.22 -2.90
C ASN A 106 -1.51 -3.05 -3.31
N HIS A 107 -0.74 -3.49 -2.33
CA HIS A 107 0.34 -4.45 -2.48
C HIS A 107 -0.01 -5.74 -1.75
N ALA A 108 0.29 -6.88 -2.38
CA ALA A 108 0.23 -8.19 -1.74
C ALA A 108 1.38 -9.07 -2.23
N TYR A 109 1.96 -9.85 -1.32
CA TYR A 109 2.95 -10.87 -1.67
C TYR A 109 2.26 -12.23 -1.80
N ILE A 110 2.39 -12.84 -2.96
CA ILE A 110 1.76 -14.11 -3.28
C ILE A 110 2.82 -15.22 -3.22
N ASP A 111 2.92 -15.87 -2.08
CA ASP A 111 3.90 -16.92 -1.81
C ASP A 111 3.38 -18.33 -2.16
N ASN A 112 2.06 -18.49 -2.15
CA ASN A 112 1.40 -19.78 -2.39
C ASN A 112 0.00 -19.61 -2.97
N LEU A 113 -0.62 -20.72 -3.37
CA LEU A 113 -1.95 -20.75 -3.98
C LEU A 113 -3.06 -20.31 -3.00
N GLN A 114 -2.88 -20.52 -1.69
CA GLN A 114 -3.88 -20.10 -0.69
C GLN A 114 -3.90 -18.58 -0.57
N GLU A 115 -2.73 -17.94 -0.55
CA GLU A 115 -2.63 -16.48 -0.56
C GLU A 115 -3.13 -15.90 -1.88
N ALA A 116 -2.83 -16.54 -3.01
CA ALA A 116 -3.40 -16.15 -4.31
C ALA A 116 -4.93 -16.18 -4.29
N ASN A 117 -5.52 -17.24 -3.75
CA ASN A 117 -6.98 -17.36 -3.62
C ASN A 117 -7.57 -16.30 -2.70
N LYS A 118 -6.92 -16.04 -1.57
CA LYS A 118 -7.33 -14.98 -0.63
C LYS A 118 -7.35 -13.62 -1.34
N VAL A 119 -6.24 -13.21 -1.95
CA VAL A 119 -6.08 -11.87 -2.56
C VAL A 119 -6.91 -11.71 -3.82
N LEU A 120 -6.92 -12.73 -4.72
CA LEU A 120 -7.53 -12.61 -6.05
C LEU A 120 -8.99 -13.09 -6.11
N VAL A 121 -9.49 -13.75 -5.08
CA VAL A 121 -10.88 -14.25 -5.04
C VAL A 121 -11.62 -13.67 -3.85
N ASN A 122 -11.14 -13.92 -2.62
CA ASN A 122 -11.89 -13.56 -1.41
C ASN A 122 -11.87 -12.05 -1.14
N GLU A 123 -10.71 -11.42 -1.30
CA GLU A 123 -10.50 -10.00 -1.03
C GLU A 123 -10.56 -9.12 -2.30
N PHE A 124 -10.78 -9.72 -3.46
CA PHE A 124 -10.74 -9.01 -4.74
C PHE A 124 -11.69 -7.81 -4.78
N GLY A 125 -12.91 -7.98 -4.30
CA GLY A 125 -13.88 -6.89 -4.20
C GLY A 125 -13.41 -5.75 -3.31
N GLY A 126 -12.86 -6.07 -2.14
CA GLY A 126 -12.34 -5.11 -1.18
C GLY A 126 -11.06 -4.41 -1.66
N THR A 127 -10.20 -5.13 -2.38
CA THR A 127 -8.93 -4.58 -2.89
C THR A 127 -9.13 -3.73 -4.15
N MET A 128 -10.15 -4.05 -4.95
CA MET A 128 -10.40 -3.37 -6.22
C MET A 128 -11.28 -2.14 -6.10
N TYR A 129 -12.18 -2.10 -5.12
CA TYR A 129 -13.14 -1.01 -4.96
C TYR A 129 -12.91 -0.30 -3.63
N ALA A 130 -12.25 0.86 -3.68
CA ALA A 130 -12.11 1.72 -2.52
C ALA A 130 -13.49 2.30 -2.14
N VAL A 131 -13.90 2.08 -0.90
CA VAL A 131 -15.12 2.68 -0.31
C VAL A 131 -14.78 3.91 0.52
N ALA A 132 -13.52 4.02 0.96
CA ALA A 132 -12.99 5.20 1.64
C ALA A 132 -11.57 5.47 1.15
N LYS A 133 -11.25 6.75 0.95
CA LYS A 133 -9.94 7.26 0.54
C LYS A 133 -9.36 8.09 1.65
N ASP A 134 -8.05 8.24 1.63
CA ASP A 134 -7.30 9.08 2.58
C ASP A 134 -7.62 8.76 4.04
N VAL A 135 -7.72 7.45 4.33
CA VAL A 135 -8.05 6.95 5.68
C VAL A 135 -6.84 7.10 6.58
N LYS A 136 -7.00 7.89 7.62
CA LYS A 136 -6.01 8.15 8.66
C LYS A 136 -6.52 7.60 9.99
N LEU A 137 -5.67 6.91 10.74
CA LEU A 137 -5.99 6.34 12.03
C LEU A 137 -5.19 7.06 13.12
N GLN A 138 -5.89 7.53 14.14
CA GLN A 138 -5.29 8.10 15.34
C GLN A 138 -5.68 7.24 16.54
N VAL A 139 -4.68 6.84 17.32
CA VAL A 139 -4.87 6.03 18.53
C VAL A 139 -4.34 6.82 19.71
N GLU A 140 -5.20 7.06 20.70
CA GLU A 140 -4.84 7.70 21.95
C GLU A 140 -4.91 6.67 23.09
N PHE A 141 -3.85 6.57 23.87
CA PHE A 141 -3.81 5.74 25.07
C PHE A 141 -4.05 6.56 26.32
N ASN A 142 -4.89 6.07 27.22
CA ASN A 142 -5.14 6.74 28.48
C ASN A 142 -3.88 6.71 29.37
N PRO A 143 -3.30 7.86 29.73
CA PRO A 143 -2.05 7.93 30.50
C PRO A 143 -2.19 7.40 31.94
N ASN A 144 -3.40 7.25 32.45
CA ASN A 144 -3.63 6.62 33.75
C ASN A 144 -3.36 5.09 33.75
N PHE A 145 -3.35 4.47 32.57
CA PHE A 145 -3.14 3.02 32.42
C PHE A 145 -1.91 2.67 31.60
N VAL A 146 -1.51 3.55 30.67
CA VAL A 146 -0.38 3.31 29.77
C VAL A 146 0.70 4.37 29.98
N ASN A 147 1.85 3.92 30.45
CA ASN A 147 3.01 4.78 30.71
C ASN A 147 3.80 5.09 29.42
N ALA A 148 3.91 4.11 28.52
CA ALA A 148 4.57 4.28 27.23
C ALA A 148 3.99 3.29 26.23
N TYR A 149 4.11 3.62 24.95
CA TYR A 149 3.71 2.74 23.86
C TYR A 149 4.61 2.98 22.65
N ARG A 150 4.65 1.96 21.76
CA ARG A 150 5.21 2.11 20.42
C ARG A 150 4.41 1.29 19.42
N LEU A 151 4.28 1.81 18.21
CA LEU A 151 3.73 1.07 17.08
C LEU A 151 4.74 0.00 16.64
N ILE A 152 4.25 -1.19 16.32
CA ILE A 152 5.03 -2.29 15.77
C ILE A 152 4.69 -2.41 14.28
N GLY A 153 5.69 -2.20 13.42
CA GLY A 153 5.48 -2.10 11.98
C GLY A 153 4.85 -0.76 11.57
N TYR A 154 4.52 -0.61 10.31
CA TYR A 154 3.95 0.61 9.73
C TYR A 154 4.85 1.86 9.81
N GLU A 155 6.15 1.72 10.05
CA GLU A 155 7.08 2.87 10.18
C GLU A 155 7.08 3.74 8.91
N SER A 156 6.85 3.14 7.75
CA SER A 156 6.75 3.85 6.46
C SER A 156 5.42 4.57 6.24
N ARG A 157 4.45 4.39 7.14
CA ARG A 157 3.09 4.96 7.06
C ARG A 157 2.74 5.86 8.24
N LEU A 158 3.72 6.20 9.05
CA LEU A 158 3.53 7.17 10.12
C LEU A 158 3.27 8.55 9.52
N LEU A 159 2.26 9.22 10.05
CA LEU A 159 1.97 10.63 9.75
C LEU A 159 2.53 11.49 10.87
N ASN A 160 2.98 12.69 10.52
CA ASN A 160 3.24 13.71 11.56
C ASN A 160 1.89 14.18 12.13
N ASP A 161 1.89 14.65 13.36
CA ASP A 161 0.66 15.08 14.04
C ASP A 161 -0.09 16.16 13.25
N GLU A 162 0.63 17.07 12.61
CA GLU A 162 0.10 18.13 11.76
C GLU A 162 -0.53 17.64 10.46
N ASP A 163 -0.06 16.50 9.93
CA ASP A 163 -0.54 15.93 8.68
C ASP A 163 -1.88 15.18 8.85
N PHE A 164 -2.28 14.88 10.09
CA PHE A 164 -3.52 14.15 10.35
C PHE A 164 -4.75 14.92 9.89
N ASN A 165 -4.79 16.23 10.11
CA ASN A 165 -5.88 17.11 9.72
C ASN A 165 -5.69 17.78 8.35
N ASP A 166 -4.62 17.44 7.63
CA ASP A 166 -4.35 17.98 6.30
C ASP A 166 -4.92 17.06 5.22
N ASP A 167 -6.07 17.44 4.64
CA ASP A 167 -6.75 16.68 3.59
C ASP A 167 -5.98 16.64 2.25
N THR A 168 -4.88 17.40 2.12
CA THR A 168 -4.00 17.33 0.95
C THR A 168 -2.98 16.21 1.06
N LYS A 169 -2.81 15.63 2.24
CA LYS A 169 -1.92 14.50 2.49
C LYS A 169 -2.58 13.19 2.16
N ASP A 170 -2.05 12.58 1.12
CA ASP A 170 -2.43 11.25 0.66
C ASP A 170 -2.24 10.20 1.78
N ALA A 171 -3.22 9.34 1.98
CA ALA A 171 -3.23 8.33 3.02
C ALA A 171 -3.75 6.98 2.48
N GLY A 172 -4.14 6.06 3.38
CA GLY A 172 -4.56 4.73 2.97
C GLY A 172 -5.95 4.68 2.34
N GLU A 173 -6.16 3.77 1.40
CA GLU A 173 -7.47 3.48 0.84
C GLU A 173 -8.04 2.19 1.44
N LEU A 174 -9.32 2.21 1.78
CA LEU A 174 -10.04 1.04 2.28
C LEU A 174 -11.10 0.60 1.28
N GLY A 175 -11.11 -0.68 0.98
CA GLY A 175 -12.15 -1.32 0.18
C GLY A 175 -13.22 -2.00 1.03
N ALA A 176 -14.31 -2.42 0.39
CA ALA A 176 -15.40 -3.12 1.07
C ALA A 176 -14.92 -4.43 1.70
N GLY A 177 -15.11 -4.60 3.00
CA GLY A 177 -14.66 -5.78 3.75
C GLY A 177 -13.17 -5.82 4.08
N HIS A 178 -12.41 -4.78 3.74
CA HIS A 178 -11.00 -4.68 4.08
C HIS A 178 -10.80 -4.44 5.58
N THR A 179 -9.81 -5.11 6.17
CA THR A 179 -9.43 -4.94 7.58
C THR A 179 -7.99 -4.49 7.69
N VAL A 180 -7.72 -3.57 8.60
CA VAL A 180 -6.37 -3.11 8.92
C VAL A 180 -6.06 -3.47 10.36
N THR A 181 -4.91 -4.09 10.59
CA THR A 181 -4.46 -4.46 11.93
C THR A 181 -3.25 -3.63 12.30
N ALA A 182 -3.35 -2.82 13.35
CA ALA A 182 -2.23 -2.11 13.95
C ALA A 182 -1.87 -2.76 15.28
N LEU A 183 -0.60 -3.08 15.48
CA LEU A 183 -0.08 -3.67 16.71
C LEU A 183 0.72 -2.64 17.48
N TYR A 184 0.45 -2.55 18.77
CA TYR A 184 1.17 -1.68 19.69
C TYR A 184 1.77 -2.49 20.83
N GLU A 185 3.03 -2.23 21.12
CA GLU A 185 3.62 -2.62 22.40
C GLU A 185 3.31 -1.52 23.41
N ILE A 186 2.76 -1.90 24.56
CA ILE A 186 2.40 -0.96 25.62
C ILE A 186 3.13 -1.29 26.92
N VAL A 187 3.48 -0.27 27.67
CA VAL A 187 4.02 -0.36 29.03
C VAL A 187 2.96 0.15 29.98
N PRO A 188 2.31 -0.71 30.78
CA PRO A 188 1.33 -0.27 31.77
C PRO A 188 1.96 0.61 32.86
N VAL A 189 1.15 1.47 33.48
CA VAL A 189 1.55 2.23 34.66
C VAL A 189 1.94 1.28 35.79
N GLY A 190 3.06 1.58 36.47
CA GLY A 190 3.59 0.75 37.57
C GLY A 190 4.56 -0.35 37.11
N VAL A 191 4.73 -0.56 35.83
CA VAL A 191 5.74 -1.48 35.28
C VAL A 191 7.04 -0.70 35.05
N ASN A 192 8.12 -1.16 35.65
CA ASN A 192 9.43 -0.51 35.57
C ASN A 192 10.23 -1.11 34.40
N VAL A 193 10.13 -0.50 33.22
CA VAL A 193 10.99 -0.78 32.07
C VAL A 193 11.84 0.43 31.76
N PRO A 194 13.07 0.27 31.30
CA PRO A 194 13.89 1.39 30.85
C PRO A 194 13.26 1.98 29.58
N VAL A 195 12.42 2.98 29.77
CA VAL A 195 11.93 3.82 28.66
C VAL A 195 12.95 4.93 28.45
N GLY A 196 13.29 5.22 27.21
CA GLY A 196 14.18 6.34 26.91
C GLY A 196 13.65 7.61 27.58
N SER A 197 14.48 8.30 28.36
CA SER A 197 14.10 9.56 28.99
C SER A 197 14.37 10.70 28.03
N VAL A 198 13.40 11.61 27.93
CA VAL A 198 13.58 12.93 27.29
C VAL A 198 13.87 13.97 28.38
N ASP A 199 14.74 14.91 28.12
CA ASP A 199 14.98 15.99 29.01
C ASP A 199 13.70 16.76 29.33
N LYS A 200 13.58 17.23 30.59
CA LYS A 200 12.40 18.00 30.99
C LYS A 200 12.27 19.26 30.14
N LEU A 201 11.08 19.48 29.62
CA LEU A 201 10.79 20.67 28.85
C LEU A 201 10.96 21.92 29.71
N LYS A 202 11.73 22.89 29.22
CA LYS A 202 12.07 24.11 29.96
C LYS A 202 10.87 25.03 30.15
N TYR A 203 9.93 25.03 29.22
CA TYR A 203 8.83 25.99 29.18
C TYR A 203 7.44 25.36 29.28
N GLN A 204 7.33 24.03 29.23
CA GLN A 204 6.07 23.32 29.38
C GLN A 204 6.12 22.43 30.62
N GLN A 205 5.19 22.67 31.55
CA GLN A 205 4.90 21.73 32.63
C GLN A 205 3.68 20.91 32.21
N THR A 206 3.84 19.61 32.11
CA THR A 206 2.71 18.70 31.90
C THR A 206 1.87 18.74 33.19
N LYS A 207 0.72 19.41 33.15
CA LYS A 207 -0.28 19.27 34.20
C LYS A 207 -0.94 17.91 34.04
N ASN A 208 -0.61 16.97 34.90
CA ASN A 208 -1.35 15.72 35.05
C ASN A 208 -2.66 15.98 35.81
N ASP A 209 -3.53 16.81 35.28
CA ASP A 209 -4.87 17.05 35.79
C ASP A 209 -5.89 16.46 34.82
N VAL A 210 -6.04 15.14 34.82
CA VAL A 210 -7.26 14.49 34.33
C VAL A 210 -7.93 13.84 35.56
N SER A 211 -8.75 14.62 36.23
CA SER A 211 -9.78 14.08 37.13
C SER A 211 -10.87 13.44 36.26
N LEU A 212 -11.15 12.17 36.50
CA LEU A 212 -12.33 11.46 35.99
C LEU A 212 -13.60 12.05 36.57
#